data_5b2b6cdacbfe51bc872adbff1f99b7c0
#
_entry.id   5b2b6cdacbfe51bc872adbff1f99b7c0
#
_cell.length_a   1.000
_cell.length_b   1.000
_cell.length_c   1.000
_cell.angle_alpha   90.00
_cell.angle_beta   90.00
_cell.angle_gamma   90.00
#
_symmetry.space_group_name_H-M   'P 1'
#
loop_
_entity.id
_entity.type
_entity.pdbx_description
1 polymer ?
#
loop_
_entity_poly.entity_id
_entity_poly.type
_entity_poly.pdbx_seq_one_letter_code
_entity_poly.pdbx_strand_id
1 'polypeptide(L)'
;AGTGVGKSLFMCHMAASTLMQGKNVLYITLEMAEERIAERIDANLMNVTMDDLHTLPKKMFESYLTKINKKTNGKLIVKEYPTASAHVGNFRSLIKELALKRSFKPDIIFIDYLNICASSRFRGNANVGSYFYIKAIAEELRGLAVETNVPIMSATQTTRGGFVSSDIGLEDTSESFGLPATADLMFALISTEELEDLNQICVKQLKNRYNDPTMNKRFILGIDRAKMRLYDVEQEAQKDLVDSG
;
A
#
# COMPACT_ATOMS: atom_id res chain seq x y z
N ALA A 1 5.96 5.95 6.25
CA ALA A 1 7.23 5.90 5.53
C ALA A 1 7.55 7.26 4.91
N GLY A 2 8.84 7.61 4.81
CA GLY A 2 9.32 8.79 4.09
C GLY A 2 9.01 8.76 2.59
N THR A 3 9.24 9.89 1.92
CA THR A 3 9.15 9.95 0.45
C THR A 3 10.27 9.10 -0.17
N GLY A 4 9.95 8.29 -1.18
CA GLY A 4 10.95 7.45 -1.86
C GLY A 4 11.28 6.12 -1.17
N VAL A 5 10.90 5.90 0.09
CA VAL A 5 11.21 4.65 0.85
C VAL A 5 10.59 3.39 0.23
N GLY A 6 9.58 3.52 -0.63
CA GLY A 6 8.97 2.37 -1.33
C GLY A 6 7.54 2.06 -0.93
N LYS A 7 6.75 3.04 -0.47
CA LYS A 7 5.33 2.85 -0.13
C LYS A 7 4.53 2.17 -1.24
N SER A 8 4.55 2.77 -2.44
CA SER A 8 3.79 2.24 -3.58
C SER A 8 4.34 0.89 -4.06
N LEU A 9 5.67 0.65 -3.95
CA LEU A 9 6.26 -0.66 -4.23
C LEU A 9 5.72 -1.71 -3.24
N PHE A 10 5.72 -1.40 -1.95
CA PHE A 10 5.18 -2.29 -0.92
C PHE A 10 3.70 -2.61 -1.20
N MET A 11 2.89 -1.58 -1.50
CA MET A 11 1.48 -1.76 -1.82
C MET A 11 1.26 -2.57 -3.10
N CYS A 12 2.03 -2.33 -4.16
CA CYS A 12 1.97 -3.11 -5.41
C CYS A 12 2.37 -4.58 -5.16
N HIS A 13 3.40 -4.83 -4.33
CA HIS A 13 3.80 -6.19 -3.97
C HIS A 13 2.70 -6.91 -3.17
N MET A 14 2.09 -6.23 -2.20
CA MET A 14 0.98 -6.79 -1.43
C MET A 14 -0.23 -7.08 -2.32
N ALA A 15 -0.53 -6.20 -3.28
CA ALA A 15 -1.59 -6.42 -4.27
C ALA A 15 -1.31 -7.66 -5.14
N ALA A 16 -0.09 -7.79 -5.66
CA ALA A 16 0.34 -8.94 -6.45
C ALA A 16 0.26 -10.25 -5.64
N SER A 17 0.74 -10.23 -4.39
CA SER A 17 0.68 -11.40 -3.50
C SER A 17 -0.76 -11.81 -3.19
N THR A 18 -1.65 -10.85 -3.00
CA THR A 18 -3.08 -11.08 -2.74
C THR A 18 -3.77 -11.69 -3.97
N LEU A 19 -3.45 -11.19 -5.18
CA LEU A 19 -3.93 -11.77 -6.43
C LEU A 19 -3.50 -13.24 -6.57
N MET A 20 -2.24 -13.56 -6.25
CA MET A 20 -1.73 -14.93 -6.33
C MET A 20 -2.39 -15.88 -5.32
N GLN A 21 -3.04 -15.35 -4.27
CA GLN A 21 -3.89 -16.11 -3.35
C GLN A 21 -5.33 -16.28 -3.85
N GLY A 22 -5.62 -15.89 -5.10
CA GLY A 22 -6.96 -16.00 -5.69
C GLY A 22 -7.96 -14.94 -5.27
N LYS A 23 -7.49 -13.84 -4.66
CA LYS A 23 -8.33 -12.75 -4.16
C LYS A 23 -8.50 -11.64 -5.18
N ASN A 24 -9.67 -11.01 -5.19
CA ASN A 24 -9.96 -9.85 -6.01
C ASN A 24 -9.42 -8.57 -5.37
N VAL A 25 -8.66 -7.81 -6.12
CA VAL A 25 -8.00 -6.58 -5.68
C VAL A 25 -8.59 -5.38 -6.41
N LEU A 26 -9.06 -4.39 -5.65
CA LEU A 26 -9.33 -3.05 -6.14
C LEU A 26 -8.20 -2.13 -5.69
N TYR A 27 -7.46 -1.57 -6.64
CA TYR A 27 -6.38 -0.61 -6.35
C TYR A 27 -6.80 0.79 -6.82
N ILE A 28 -6.95 1.70 -5.89
CA ILE A 28 -7.29 3.10 -6.14
C ILE A 28 -6.01 3.93 -6.01
N THR A 29 -5.64 4.61 -7.06
CA THR A 29 -4.48 5.51 -7.08
C THR A 29 -4.90 6.96 -7.23
N LEU A 30 -4.29 7.85 -6.44
CA LEU A 30 -4.50 9.30 -6.52
C LEU A 30 -3.19 10.05 -6.84
N GLU A 31 -2.08 9.32 -6.96
CA GLU A 31 -0.75 9.88 -7.22
C GLU A 31 -0.23 9.50 -8.62
N MET A 32 -0.44 8.26 -9.02
CA MET A 32 0.09 7.72 -10.28
C MET A 32 -1.03 7.31 -11.22
N ALA A 33 -0.76 7.36 -12.53
CA ALA A 33 -1.67 6.84 -13.54
C ALA A 33 -1.97 5.34 -13.32
N GLU A 34 -3.20 4.92 -13.65
CA GLU A 34 -3.64 3.53 -13.47
C GLU A 34 -2.79 2.53 -14.26
N GLU A 35 -2.29 2.92 -15.44
CA GLU A 35 -1.40 2.11 -16.26
C GLU A 35 -0.07 1.87 -15.55
N ARG A 36 0.49 2.88 -14.86
CA ARG A 36 1.75 2.75 -14.13
C ARG A 36 1.65 1.81 -12.94
N ILE A 37 0.53 1.82 -12.25
CA ILE A 37 0.26 0.86 -11.16
C ILE A 37 0.10 -0.55 -11.74
N ALA A 38 -0.65 -0.70 -12.84
CA ALA A 38 -0.81 -1.98 -13.51
C ALA A 38 0.54 -2.56 -13.97
N GLU A 39 1.38 -1.76 -14.64
CA GLU A 39 2.74 -2.15 -15.05
C GLU A 39 3.60 -2.64 -13.88
N ARG A 40 3.55 -1.97 -12.72
CA ARG A 40 4.29 -2.37 -11.52
C ARG A 40 3.82 -3.72 -10.98
N ILE A 41 2.52 -3.94 -10.97
CA ILE A 41 1.95 -5.22 -10.53
C ILE A 41 2.27 -6.32 -11.55
N ASP A 42 2.21 -6.04 -12.85
CA ASP A 42 2.57 -6.97 -13.90
C ASP A 42 4.06 -7.37 -13.84
N ALA A 43 4.96 -6.41 -13.69
CA ALA A 43 6.39 -6.67 -13.50
C ALA A 43 6.66 -7.61 -12.32
N ASN A 44 5.97 -7.37 -11.20
CA ASN A 44 6.02 -8.22 -10.01
C ASN A 44 5.54 -9.64 -10.31
N LEU A 45 4.35 -9.78 -10.87
CA LEU A 45 3.71 -11.07 -11.15
C LEU A 45 4.49 -11.90 -12.20
N MET A 46 5.03 -11.24 -13.20
CA MET A 46 5.82 -11.87 -14.28
C MET A 46 7.27 -12.12 -13.87
N ASN A 47 7.73 -11.53 -12.77
CA ASN A 47 9.12 -11.54 -12.30
C ASN A 47 10.09 -11.00 -13.36
N VAL A 48 9.73 -9.91 -14.02
CA VAL A 48 10.55 -9.18 -14.99
C VAL A 48 10.80 -7.76 -14.47
N THR A 49 11.86 -7.12 -14.97
CA THR A 49 12.10 -5.72 -14.63
C THR A 49 11.10 -4.80 -15.31
N MET A 50 10.91 -3.59 -14.79
CA MET A 50 10.06 -2.59 -15.45
C MET A 50 10.56 -2.26 -16.86
N ASP A 51 11.88 -2.21 -17.06
CA ASP A 51 12.49 -1.94 -18.37
C ASP A 51 12.24 -3.10 -19.34
N ASP A 52 12.41 -4.33 -18.89
CA ASP A 52 12.13 -5.52 -19.69
C ASP A 52 10.63 -5.59 -20.07
N LEU A 53 9.74 -5.23 -19.15
CA LEU A 53 8.30 -5.25 -19.40
C LEU A 53 7.91 -4.38 -20.60
N HIS A 54 8.53 -3.18 -20.71
CA HIS A 54 8.27 -2.25 -21.83
C HIS A 54 8.78 -2.76 -23.19
N THR A 55 9.77 -3.62 -23.18
CA THR A 55 10.39 -4.19 -24.39
C THR A 55 9.91 -5.61 -24.71
N LEU A 56 9.05 -6.17 -23.85
CA LEU A 56 8.60 -7.55 -23.98
C LEU A 56 7.80 -7.77 -25.28
N PRO A 57 8.18 -8.72 -26.12
CA PRO A 57 7.37 -9.06 -27.28
C PRO A 57 5.94 -9.49 -26.86
N LYS A 58 4.93 -9.05 -27.61
CA LYS A 58 3.51 -9.32 -27.32
C LYS A 58 3.21 -10.80 -27.02
N LYS A 59 3.80 -11.71 -27.80
CA LYS A 59 3.62 -13.17 -27.61
C LYS A 59 4.17 -13.65 -26.27
N MET A 60 5.28 -13.07 -25.79
CA MET A 60 5.84 -13.39 -24.47
C MET A 60 4.95 -12.85 -23.36
N PHE A 61 4.49 -11.62 -23.48
CA PHE A 61 3.55 -11.01 -22.54
C PHE A 61 2.28 -11.86 -22.39
N GLU A 62 1.66 -12.26 -23.51
CA GLU A 62 0.48 -13.14 -23.52
C GLU A 62 0.77 -14.51 -22.87
N SER A 63 1.97 -15.06 -23.08
CA SER A 63 2.39 -16.30 -22.44
C SER A 63 2.50 -16.15 -20.91
N TYR A 64 3.06 -15.04 -20.42
CA TYR A 64 3.14 -14.75 -18.97
C TYR A 64 1.73 -14.61 -18.39
N LEU A 65 0.85 -13.83 -19.02
CA LEU A 65 -0.55 -13.68 -18.59
C LEU A 65 -1.27 -15.06 -18.50
N THR A 66 -1.07 -15.91 -19.52
CA THR A 66 -1.64 -17.24 -19.52
C THR A 66 -1.14 -18.09 -18.34
N LYS A 67 0.15 -18.01 -18.00
CA LYS A 67 0.73 -18.71 -16.84
C LYS A 67 0.16 -18.18 -15.52
N ILE A 68 0.00 -16.86 -15.39
CA ILE A 68 -0.56 -16.24 -14.20
C ILE A 68 -2.03 -16.66 -14.04
N ASN A 69 -2.83 -16.56 -15.10
CA ASN A 69 -4.25 -16.93 -15.09
C ASN A 69 -4.49 -18.42 -14.78
N LYS A 70 -3.51 -19.29 -15.03
CA LYS A 70 -3.57 -20.70 -14.61
C LYS A 70 -3.30 -20.89 -13.12
N LYS A 71 -2.60 -19.94 -12.49
CA LYS A 71 -2.20 -20.02 -11.07
C LYS A 71 -3.19 -19.35 -10.14
N THR A 72 -3.94 -18.36 -10.64
CA THR A 72 -4.86 -17.60 -9.82
C THR A 72 -6.14 -17.24 -10.59
N ASN A 73 -7.26 -17.22 -9.86
CA ASN A 73 -8.54 -16.68 -10.33
C ASN A 73 -8.79 -15.24 -9.82
N GLY A 74 -7.83 -14.67 -9.08
CA GLY A 74 -7.90 -13.31 -8.57
C GLY A 74 -7.96 -12.30 -9.72
N LYS A 75 -8.80 -11.29 -9.58
CA LYS A 75 -8.97 -10.22 -10.57
C LYS A 75 -8.47 -8.90 -9.99
N LEU A 76 -7.78 -8.14 -10.83
CA LEU A 76 -7.30 -6.80 -10.51
C LEU A 76 -8.13 -5.76 -11.25
N ILE A 77 -8.58 -4.75 -10.52
CA ILE A 77 -9.07 -3.49 -11.09
C ILE A 77 -8.23 -2.36 -10.50
N VAL A 78 -7.63 -1.57 -11.35
CA VAL A 78 -6.95 -0.32 -10.97
C VAL A 78 -7.84 0.83 -11.40
N LYS A 79 -8.01 1.83 -10.53
CA LYS A 79 -8.77 3.05 -10.82
C LYS A 79 -8.01 4.28 -10.37
N GLU A 80 -7.77 5.18 -11.30
CA GLU A 80 -7.17 6.48 -11.04
C GLU A 80 -8.24 7.52 -10.69
N TYR A 81 -7.90 8.38 -9.73
CA TYR A 81 -8.58 9.64 -9.46
C TYR A 81 -7.54 10.76 -9.39
N PRO A 82 -7.86 11.95 -9.87
CA PRO A 82 -6.97 13.10 -9.69
C PRO A 82 -6.73 13.38 -8.20
N THR A 83 -5.53 13.84 -7.86
CA THR A 83 -5.15 14.20 -6.50
C THR A 83 -6.17 15.15 -5.87
N ALA A 84 -6.54 14.91 -4.62
CA ALA A 84 -7.51 15.66 -3.82
C ALA A 84 -8.92 15.78 -4.43
N SER A 85 -9.26 14.96 -5.43
CA SER A 85 -10.58 15.01 -6.07
C SER A 85 -11.57 13.96 -5.56
N ALA A 86 -11.08 12.86 -4.99
CA ALA A 86 -11.91 11.73 -4.62
C ALA A 86 -11.98 11.54 -3.09
N HIS A 87 -13.18 11.31 -2.61
CA HIS A 87 -13.51 11.01 -1.22
C HIS A 87 -14.24 9.67 -1.10
N VAL A 88 -14.52 9.24 0.11
CA VAL A 88 -15.19 7.96 0.41
C VAL A 88 -16.48 7.71 -0.39
N GLY A 89 -17.23 8.77 -0.70
CA GLY A 89 -18.45 8.68 -1.51
C GLY A 89 -18.18 8.22 -2.94
N ASN A 90 -17.07 8.68 -3.55
CA ASN A 90 -16.66 8.24 -4.87
C ASN A 90 -16.24 6.77 -4.85
N PHE A 91 -15.51 6.36 -3.82
CA PHE A 91 -15.07 4.96 -3.67
C PHE A 91 -16.26 4.01 -3.46
N ARG A 92 -17.24 4.42 -2.64
CA ARG A 92 -18.49 3.68 -2.44
C ARG A 92 -19.25 3.50 -3.76
N SER A 93 -19.37 4.56 -4.55
CA SER A 93 -20.02 4.52 -5.86
C SER A 93 -19.31 3.60 -6.84
N LEU A 94 -17.95 3.66 -6.87
CA LEU A 94 -17.13 2.77 -7.68
C LEU A 94 -17.35 1.30 -7.32
N ILE A 95 -17.32 0.95 -6.03
CA ILE A 95 -17.52 -0.43 -5.58
C ILE A 95 -18.90 -0.95 -6.01
N LYS A 96 -19.95 -0.14 -5.87
CA LYS A 96 -21.32 -0.48 -6.32
C LYS A 96 -21.39 -0.66 -7.84
N GLU A 97 -20.77 0.25 -8.58
CA GLU A 97 -20.72 0.17 -10.05
C GLU A 97 -20.01 -1.11 -10.53
N LEU A 98 -18.86 -1.44 -9.94
CA LEU A 98 -18.11 -2.65 -10.29
C LEU A 98 -18.90 -3.93 -9.97
N ALA A 99 -19.61 -3.94 -8.84
CA ALA A 99 -20.49 -5.07 -8.49
C ALA A 99 -21.61 -5.25 -9.51
N LEU A 100 -22.26 -4.16 -9.93
CA LEU A 100 -23.40 -4.20 -10.85
C LEU A 100 -22.98 -4.48 -12.30
N LYS A 101 -21.97 -3.77 -12.80
CA LYS A 101 -21.60 -3.81 -14.22
C LYS A 101 -20.61 -4.92 -14.58
N ARG A 102 -19.76 -5.34 -13.64
CA ARG A 102 -18.68 -6.29 -13.88
C ARG A 102 -18.75 -7.55 -13.02
N SER A 103 -19.80 -7.68 -12.19
CA SER A 103 -19.89 -8.76 -11.19
C SER A 103 -18.59 -8.88 -10.36
N PHE A 104 -17.95 -7.74 -10.09
CA PHE A 104 -16.69 -7.68 -9.37
C PHE A 104 -16.95 -7.22 -7.94
N LYS A 105 -16.50 -8.03 -6.98
CA LYS A 105 -16.48 -7.69 -5.56
C LYS A 105 -15.04 -7.79 -5.08
N PRO A 106 -14.43 -6.71 -4.56
CA PRO A 106 -13.09 -6.77 -4.02
C PRO A 106 -13.05 -7.55 -2.71
N ASP A 107 -11.98 -8.33 -2.52
CA ASP A 107 -11.62 -8.93 -1.24
C ASP A 107 -10.73 -8.01 -0.42
N ILE A 108 -10.05 -7.08 -1.08
CA ILE A 108 -9.23 -6.02 -0.48
C ILE A 108 -9.23 -4.78 -1.37
N ILE A 109 -9.14 -3.61 -0.74
CA ILE A 109 -9.04 -2.32 -1.42
C ILE A 109 -7.72 -1.66 -1.01
N PHE A 110 -6.90 -1.28 -1.99
CA PHE A 110 -5.72 -0.45 -1.81
C PHE A 110 -6.04 0.99 -2.18
N ILE A 111 -5.58 1.95 -1.37
CA ILE A 111 -5.73 3.39 -1.63
C ILE A 111 -4.36 4.06 -1.51
N ASP A 112 -3.80 4.49 -2.63
CA ASP A 112 -2.46 5.06 -2.72
C ASP A 112 -2.55 6.57 -3.03
N TYR A 113 -2.44 7.45 -2.04
CA TYR A 113 -2.34 7.24 -0.60
C TYR A 113 -3.29 8.17 0.18
N LEU A 114 -3.50 7.91 1.45
CA LEU A 114 -4.55 8.50 2.27
C LEU A 114 -4.52 10.04 2.32
N ASN A 115 -3.34 10.64 2.49
CA ASN A 115 -3.21 12.09 2.71
C ASN A 115 -3.64 12.94 1.51
N ILE A 116 -3.72 12.37 0.32
CA ILE A 116 -4.16 13.05 -0.92
C ILE A 116 -5.59 12.71 -1.32
N CYS A 117 -6.34 12.01 -0.47
CA CYS A 117 -7.78 11.88 -0.60
C CYS A 117 -8.47 13.18 -0.20
N ALA A 118 -9.69 13.39 -0.68
CA ALA A 118 -10.59 14.41 -0.16
C ALA A 118 -11.42 13.86 1.00
N SER A 119 -11.81 14.74 1.93
CA SER A 119 -12.80 14.40 2.97
C SER A 119 -14.21 14.73 2.49
N SER A 120 -15.15 13.84 2.73
CA SER A 120 -16.57 14.10 2.47
C SER A 120 -17.22 15.04 3.50
N ARG A 121 -16.61 15.14 4.70
CA ARG A 121 -17.09 16.00 5.80
C ARG A 121 -16.69 17.45 5.63
N PHE A 122 -15.51 17.69 5.04
CA PHE A 122 -14.95 19.03 4.88
C PHE A 122 -14.91 19.41 3.41
N ARG A 123 -15.98 20.05 2.94
CA ARG A 123 -16.10 20.55 1.57
C ARG A 123 -15.69 22.03 1.49
N GLY A 124 -14.89 22.38 0.50
CA GLY A 124 -14.49 23.76 0.22
C GLY A 124 -13.48 24.35 1.21
N ASN A 125 -13.44 25.68 1.31
CA ASN A 125 -12.48 26.45 2.11
C ASN A 125 -12.71 26.38 3.65
N ALA A 126 -13.07 25.22 4.17
CA ALA A 126 -13.13 25.07 5.62
C ALA A 126 -11.70 25.22 6.16
N ASN A 127 -11.51 26.18 7.07
CA ASN A 127 -10.25 26.42 7.78
C ASN A 127 -10.00 25.31 8.81
N VAL A 128 -9.84 24.07 8.29
CA VAL A 128 -9.63 22.88 9.10
C VAL A 128 -8.14 22.58 9.08
N GLY A 129 -7.54 22.48 10.25
CA GLY A 129 -6.14 22.10 10.36
C GLY A 129 -5.91 20.71 9.75
N SER A 130 -4.74 20.51 9.14
CA SER A 130 -4.37 19.25 8.45
C SER A 130 -4.60 18.02 9.30
N TYR A 131 -4.35 18.11 10.60
CA TYR A 131 -4.63 17.07 11.59
C TYR A 131 -6.07 16.54 11.53
N PHE A 132 -7.06 17.45 11.66
CA PHE A 132 -8.48 17.07 11.67
C PHE A 132 -8.93 16.56 10.31
N TYR A 133 -8.35 17.11 9.25
CA TYR A 133 -8.65 16.71 7.87
C TYR A 133 -8.21 15.27 7.60
N ILE A 134 -6.96 14.92 7.92
CA ILE A 134 -6.41 13.57 7.75
C ILE A 134 -7.14 12.57 8.65
N LYS A 135 -7.43 12.94 9.90
CA LYS A 135 -8.23 12.10 10.80
C LYS A 135 -9.60 11.80 10.22
N ALA A 136 -10.29 12.79 9.66
CA ALA A 136 -11.61 12.60 9.06
C ALA A 136 -11.54 11.63 7.87
N ILE A 137 -10.54 11.75 6.98
CA ILE A 137 -10.34 10.81 5.87
C ILE A 137 -10.15 9.39 6.40
N ALA A 138 -9.29 9.21 7.41
CA ALA A 138 -9.04 7.89 8.00
C ALA A 138 -10.32 7.27 8.58
N GLU A 139 -11.11 8.05 9.32
CA GLU A 139 -12.40 7.61 9.88
C GLU A 139 -13.43 7.27 8.78
N GLU A 140 -13.48 8.06 7.71
CA GLU A 140 -14.34 7.81 6.56
C GLU A 140 -13.98 6.52 5.84
N LEU A 141 -12.67 6.26 5.62
CA LEU A 141 -12.20 5.02 5.02
C LEU A 141 -12.45 3.81 5.91
N ARG A 142 -12.26 3.97 7.24
CA ARG A 142 -12.64 2.91 8.19
C ARG A 142 -14.13 2.60 8.12
N GLY A 143 -14.97 3.64 8.06
CA GLY A 143 -16.42 3.48 7.88
C GLY A 143 -16.76 2.69 6.61
N LEU A 144 -16.10 2.99 5.50
CA LEU A 144 -16.28 2.27 4.23
C LEU A 144 -15.85 0.79 4.35
N ALA A 145 -14.72 0.51 5.01
CA ALA A 145 -14.27 -0.87 5.23
C ALA A 145 -15.29 -1.69 6.03
N VAL A 146 -15.86 -1.11 7.08
CA VAL A 146 -16.91 -1.75 7.89
C VAL A 146 -18.20 -1.94 7.07
N GLU A 147 -18.64 -0.90 6.36
CA GLU A 147 -19.87 -0.93 5.53
C GLU A 147 -19.80 -2.00 4.44
N THR A 148 -18.66 -2.14 3.80
CA THR A 148 -18.47 -3.10 2.70
C THR A 148 -18.00 -4.48 3.18
N ASN A 149 -17.60 -4.59 4.43
CA ASN A 149 -16.92 -5.77 5.01
C ASN A 149 -15.67 -6.18 4.20
N VAL A 150 -14.90 -5.18 3.75
CA VAL A 150 -13.68 -5.36 2.96
C VAL A 150 -12.55 -4.59 3.61
N PRO A 151 -11.39 -5.20 3.88
CA PRO A 151 -10.23 -4.49 4.41
C PRO A 151 -9.72 -3.43 3.44
N ILE A 152 -9.34 -2.30 3.99
CA ILE A 152 -8.71 -1.21 3.24
C ILE A 152 -7.27 -1.06 3.70
N MET A 153 -6.33 -1.14 2.76
CA MET A 153 -4.92 -0.84 2.99
C MET A 153 -4.56 0.49 2.34
N SER A 154 -3.96 1.38 3.12
CA SER A 154 -3.49 2.67 2.61
C SER A 154 -2.11 2.98 3.15
N ALA A 155 -1.49 4.01 2.60
CA ALA A 155 -0.21 4.52 3.06
C ALA A 155 -0.34 5.95 3.57
N THR A 156 0.58 6.35 4.43
CA THR A 156 0.76 7.73 4.87
C THR A 156 2.24 8.08 4.90
N GLN A 157 2.56 9.36 4.81
CA GLN A 157 3.93 9.84 4.95
C GLN A 157 4.27 10.01 6.43
N THR A 158 5.55 9.97 6.77
CA THR A 158 6.06 10.35 8.09
C THR A 158 6.27 11.86 8.17
N THR A 159 6.33 12.40 9.39
CA THR A 159 6.79 13.78 9.64
C THR A 159 8.25 13.97 9.20
N ARG A 160 8.70 15.21 9.11
CA ARG A 160 10.11 15.52 8.79
C ARG A 160 11.08 14.92 9.82
N GLY A 161 10.70 14.87 11.10
CA GLY A 161 11.50 14.23 12.17
C GLY A 161 11.63 12.72 11.96
N GLY A 162 10.52 12.03 11.63
CA GLY A 162 10.53 10.60 11.35
C GLY A 162 11.23 10.20 10.04
N PHE A 163 11.48 11.17 9.13
CA PHE A 163 12.24 10.90 7.90
C PHE A 163 13.73 10.66 8.16
N VAL A 164 14.28 11.31 9.19
CA VAL A 164 15.71 11.22 9.54
C VAL A 164 15.95 10.17 10.63
N SER A 165 14.89 9.66 11.26
CA SER A 165 14.99 8.70 12.36
C SER A 165 15.18 7.27 11.85
N SER A 166 16.18 6.59 12.37
CA SER A 166 16.36 5.13 12.21
C SER A 166 15.30 4.33 12.99
N ASP A 167 14.59 4.98 13.92
CA ASP A 167 13.50 4.40 14.70
C ASP A 167 12.22 5.24 14.59
N ILE A 168 11.27 4.76 13.80
CA ILE A 168 9.98 5.44 13.60
C ILE A 168 8.98 4.95 14.63
N GLY A 169 8.35 5.88 15.37
CA GLY A 169 7.26 5.65 16.30
C GLY A 169 5.88 6.02 15.74
N LEU A 170 4.84 5.83 16.55
CA LEU A 170 3.46 6.28 16.21
C LEU A 170 3.36 7.81 16.12
N GLU A 171 4.18 8.52 16.88
CA GLU A 171 4.32 9.98 16.90
C GLU A 171 4.88 10.56 15.62
N ASP A 172 5.63 9.76 14.86
CA ASP A 172 6.24 10.15 13.58
C ASP A 172 5.30 10.05 12.39
N THR A 173 4.07 9.59 12.60
CA THR A 173 3.06 9.59 11.53
C THR A 173 2.64 11.02 11.22
N SER A 174 2.73 11.39 9.93
CA SER A 174 2.54 12.78 9.51
C SER A 174 1.20 13.33 10.01
N GLU A 175 1.32 14.45 10.70
CA GLU A 175 0.24 15.39 11.03
C GLU A 175 -0.91 14.89 11.92
N SER A 176 -0.88 13.64 12.48
CA SER A 176 -2.07 13.20 13.20
C SER A 176 -1.89 12.00 14.14
N PHE A 177 -1.98 12.20 15.44
CA PHE A 177 -2.26 11.13 16.41
C PHE A 177 -3.61 10.42 16.16
N GLY A 178 -4.52 11.06 15.40
CA GLY A 178 -5.81 10.48 15.04
C GLY A 178 -5.70 9.31 14.06
N LEU A 179 -4.68 9.28 13.21
CA LEU A 179 -4.46 8.20 12.27
C LEU A 179 -4.08 6.89 12.96
N PRO A 180 -3.07 6.84 13.88
CA PRO A 180 -2.80 5.65 14.68
C PRO A 180 -3.99 5.18 15.50
N ALA A 181 -4.81 6.09 16.02
CA ALA A 181 -6.01 5.72 16.77
C ALA A 181 -7.04 4.99 15.90
N THR A 182 -7.17 5.37 14.64
CA THR A 182 -8.17 4.83 13.70
C THR A 182 -7.74 3.50 13.08
N ALA A 183 -6.47 3.33 12.76
CA ALA A 183 -5.96 2.12 12.11
C ALA A 183 -6.06 0.89 13.04
N ASP A 184 -6.36 -0.27 12.47
CA ASP A 184 -6.37 -1.55 13.19
C ASP A 184 -4.98 -2.19 13.21
N LEU A 185 -4.23 -2.03 12.13
CA LEU A 185 -2.87 -2.51 11.94
C LEU A 185 -2.04 -1.40 11.30
N MET A 186 -0.81 -1.18 11.77
CA MET A 186 0.06 -0.15 11.24
C MET A 186 1.51 -0.63 11.20
N PHE A 187 2.14 -0.46 10.05
CA PHE A 187 3.56 -0.72 9.84
C PHE A 187 4.31 0.55 9.44
N ALA A 188 5.51 0.70 9.95
CA ALA A 188 6.49 1.63 9.41
C ALA A 188 7.41 0.91 8.44
N LEU A 189 7.70 1.57 7.31
CA LEU A 189 8.75 1.17 6.39
C LEU A 189 9.95 2.08 6.66
N ILE A 190 11.07 1.48 7.02
CA ILE A 190 12.30 2.17 7.41
C ILE A 190 13.40 1.79 6.42
N SER A 191 14.06 2.80 5.86
CA SER A 191 15.22 2.65 4.99
C SER A 191 16.36 3.48 5.56
N THR A 192 17.52 2.87 5.73
CA THR A 192 18.77 3.54 6.07
C THR A 192 19.74 3.34 4.91
N GLU A 193 20.83 4.12 4.85
CA GLU A 193 21.86 3.94 3.81
C GLU A 193 22.39 2.50 3.80
N GLU A 194 22.62 1.91 4.98
CA GLU A 194 23.10 0.52 5.10
C GLU A 194 22.09 -0.49 4.55
N LEU A 195 20.79 -0.29 4.81
CA LEU A 195 19.74 -1.15 4.26
C LEU A 195 19.60 -0.98 2.74
N GLU A 196 19.78 0.24 2.24
CA GLU A 196 19.71 0.53 0.80
C GLU A 196 20.87 -0.14 0.05
N ASP A 197 22.08 -0.09 0.59
CA ASP A 197 23.26 -0.76 0.03
C ASP A 197 23.08 -2.28 -0.05
N LEU A 198 22.34 -2.86 0.91
CA LEU A 198 22.01 -4.28 0.94
C LEU A 198 20.75 -4.64 0.13
N ASN A 199 20.10 -3.66 -0.51
CA ASN A 199 18.78 -3.83 -1.13
C ASN A 199 17.75 -4.43 -0.15
N GLN A 200 17.66 -3.85 1.04
CA GLN A 200 16.78 -4.28 2.12
C GLN A 200 15.91 -3.14 2.63
N ILE A 201 14.85 -3.49 3.31
CA ILE A 201 13.95 -2.57 4.00
C ILE A 201 13.54 -3.18 5.34
N CYS A 202 13.53 -2.36 6.39
CA CYS A 202 13.01 -2.79 7.68
C CYS A 202 11.51 -2.44 7.76
N VAL A 203 10.72 -3.43 8.17
CA VAL A 203 9.30 -3.28 8.48
C VAL A 203 9.13 -3.37 9.98
N LYS A 204 8.62 -2.29 10.59
CA LYS A 204 8.33 -2.22 12.02
C LYS A 204 6.84 -2.21 12.26
N GLN A 205 6.34 -3.13 13.08
CA GLN A 205 4.95 -3.12 13.52
C GLN A 205 4.76 -2.03 14.58
N LEU A 206 3.98 -1.00 14.25
CA LEU A 206 3.67 0.12 15.16
C LEU A 206 2.40 -0.14 15.96
N LYS A 207 1.44 -0.83 15.35
CA LYS A 207 0.15 -1.13 15.98
C LYS A 207 -0.41 -2.44 15.46
N ASN A 208 -1.00 -3.20 16.37
CA ASN A 208 -1.81 -4.38 16.05
C ASN A 208 -2.95 -4.46 17.08
N ARG A 209 -4.19 -4.29 16.62
CA ARG A 209 -5.36 -4.29 17.50
C ARG A 209 -5.80 -5.70 17.90
N TYR A 210 -5.50 -6.69 17.07
CA TYR A 210 -6.07 -8.03 17.18
C TYR A 210 -5.08 -9.08 17.68
N ASN A 211 -3.79 -8.81 17.63
CA ASN A 211 -2.73 -9.73 18.05
C ASN A 211 -1.72 -9.02 18.96
N ASP A 212 -0.83 -9.80 19.54
CA ASP A 212 0.27 -9.30 20.34
C ASP A 212 1.21 -8.41 19.50
N PRO A 213 1.31 -7.10 19.78
CA PRO A 213 2.16 -6.20 19.02
C PRO A 213 3.67 -6.43 19.26
N THR A 214 4.04 -7.25 20.26
CA THR A 214 5.45 -7.57 20.55
C THR A 214 5.99 -8.66 19.63
N MET A 215 5.11 -9.50 19.07
CA MET A 215 5.51 -10.54 18.12
C MET A 215 5.81 -9.92 16.74
N ASN A 216 6.95 -10.31 16.18
CA ASN A 216 7.41 -9.78 14.87
C ASN A 216 7.42 -8.23 14.84
N LYS A 217 7.89 -7.63 15.94
CA LYS A 217 7.91 -6.17 16.08
C LYS A 217 8.71 -5.49 14.97
N ARG A 218 9.83 -6.11 14.56
CA ARG A 218 10.65 -5.70 13.42
C ARG A 218 11.08 -6.90 12.61
N PHE A 219 11.15 -6.75 11.30
CA PHE A 219 11.71 -7.74 10.39
C PHE A 219 12.25 -7.07 9.14
N ILE A 220 13.23 -7.74 8.52
CA ILE A 220 13.88 -7.26 7.31
C ILE A 220 13.32 -8.01 6.11
N LEU A 221 13.08 -7.27 5.03
CA LEU A 221 12.74 -7.82 3.72
C LEU A 221 13.78 -7.37 2.71
N GLY A 222 14.11 -8.24 1.77
CA GLY A 222 14.81 -7.86 0.56
C GLY A 222 13.90 -7.08 -0.36
N ILE A 223 14.44 -6.11 -1.09
CA ILE A 223 13.70 -5.27 -2.03
C ILE A 223 14.35 -5.31 -3.41
N ASP A 224 13.63 -5.80 -4.40
CA ASP A 224 13.99 -5.70 -5.81
C ASP A 224 13.15 -4.58 -6.46
N ARG A 225 13.75 -3.39 -6.50
CA ARG A 225 13.08 -2.19 -7.02
C ARG A 225 12.79 -2.30 -8.51
N ALA A 226 13.66 -2.97 -9.26
CA ALA A 226 13.50 -3.13 -10.70
C ALA A 226 12.28 -3.98 -11.06
N LYS A 227 11.97 -4.98 -10.22
CA LYS A 227 10.83 -5.89 -10.40
C LYS A 227 9.64 -5.59 -9.50
N MET A 228 9.68 -4.49 -8.74
CA MET A 228 8.63 -4.14 -7.78
C MET A 228 8.33 -5.26 -6.78
N ARG A 229 9.35 -5.97 -6.28
CA ARG A 229 9.20 -7.14 -5.41
C ARG A 229 9.85 -6.97 -4.07
N LEU A 230 9.21 -7.58 -3.08
CA LEU A 230 9.80 -7.89 -1.78
C LEU A 230 10.01 -9.41 -1.69
N TYR A 231 11.04 -9.82 -0.94
CA TYR A 231 11.36 -11.22 -0.73
C TYR A 231 11.94 -11.43 0.67
N ASP A 232 11.85 -12.65 1.16
CA ASP A 232 12.43 -13.02 2.44
C ASP A 232 13.96 -13.02 2.37
N VAL A 233 14.60 -12.52 3.41
CA VAL A 233 16.05 -12.59 3.60
C VAL A 233 16.38 -13.59 4.71
N GLU A 234 17.62 -14.11 4.73
CA GLU A 234 18.07 -15.07 5.73
C GLU A 234 17.95 -14.52 7.16
N GLN A 235 17.61 -15.39 8.11
CA GLN A 235 17.34 -15.01 9.49
C GLN A 235 18.55 -14.37 10.22
N GLU A 236 19.76 -14.60 9.77
CA GLU A 236 20.97 -13.98 10.36
C GLU A 236 20.97 -12.46 10.18
N ALA A 237 20.53 -11.95 9.04
CA ALA A 237 20.35 -10.52 8.81
C ALA A 237 19.26 -9.89 9.72
N GLN A 238 18.41 -10.71 10.34
CA GLN A 238 17.35 -10.24 11.23
C GLN A 238 17.79 -10.15 12.70
N LYS A 239 18.82 -10.90 13.11
CA LYS A 239 19.27 -10.94 14.52
C LYS A 239 19.99 -9.69 14.96
N ASP A 240 20.84 -9.13 14.10
CA ASP A 240 21.67 -7.96 14.43
C ASP A 240 20.87 -6.66 14.58
N LEU A 241 19.63 -6.61 14.09
CA LEU A 241 18.77 -5.44 14.15
C LEU A 241 17.71 -5.51 15.26
N VAL A 242 17.49 -6.68 15.86
CA VAL A 242 16.57 -6.87 16.99
C VAL A 242 17.23 -6.50 18.32
N ASP A 243 18.56 -6.60 18.42
CA ASP A 243 19.33 -6.40 19.65
C ASP A 243 19.83 -4.95 19.86
N SER A 244 19.56 -4.04 18.92
CA SER A 244 20.02 -2.62 18.97
C SER A 244 18.91 -1.62 19.37
N GLY A 245 17.88 -2.08 20.08
CA GLY A 245 16.76 -1.23 20.52
C GLY A 245 16.49 -1.23 22.00
#